data_4e83c2dd480552ca4ef89197edcc4660
#
_entry.id   4e83c2dd480552ca4ef89197edcc4660
#
_cell.length_a   1.000
_cell.length_b   1.000
_cell.length_c   1.000
_cell.angle_alpha   90.00
_cell.angle_beta   90.00
_cell.angle_gamma   90.00
#
_symmetry.space_group_name_H-M   'P 1'
#
loop_
_entity.id
_entity.type
_entity.pdbx_description
1 polymer ?
#
loop_
_entity_poly.entity_id
_entity_poly.type
_entity_poly.pdbx_seq_one_letter_code
_entity_poly.pdbx_strand_id
1 'polypeptide(L)'
;MNRSFLRYSLALCATVAIMSGCRSSAAKAPTPAGAGTAARVVPAAVTPSNIALGDSIFNNGSCQNCHGKGGVGAANAPALDGKAWVQLKTGSFEEIVGIINSGVPADKIKDPKRTRAMGARGGRMALTDPQIQAVAAYVYTLTHK
;
A
#
# COMPACT_ATOMS: atom_id res chain seq x y z
N MET A 1 -38.49 40.03 -2.58
CA MET A 1 -38.54 41.50 -2.41
C MET A 1 -37.49 41.88 -1.39
N ASN A 2 -36.72 42.88 -1.75
CA ASN A 2 -35.60 43.63 -1.14
C ASN A 2 -34.22 43.04 -1.49
N ARG A 3 -33.49 43.58 -2.42
CA ARG A 3 -32.99 44.90 -2.87
C ARG A 3 -32.44 45.76 -1.73
N SER A 4 -31.10 45.89 -1.64
CA SER A 4 -30.47 47.23 -1.54
C SER A 4 -28.95 47.11 -1.30
N PHE A 5 -28.24 47.58 -2.25
CA PHE A 5 -27.25 48.67 -2.35
C PHE A 5 -25.87 48.37 -1.73
N LEU A 6 -24.81 48.21 -2.54
CA LEU A 6 -24.11 49.21 -3.35
C LEU A 6 -23.44 50.32 -2.48
N ARG A 7 -22.11 50.32 -2.42
CA ARG A 7 -21.24 51.51 -2.57
C ARG A 7 -19.80 51.16 -2.16
N TYR A 8 -18.93 51.10 -3.15
CA TYR A 8 -17.82 51.99 -3.47
C TYR A 8 -16.89 52.37 -2.30
N SER A 9 -15.62 51.99 -2.44
CA SER A 9 -14.51 52.91 -2.27
C SER A 9 -13.25 52.38 -2.98
N LEU A 10 -12.89 53.06 -4.06
CA LEU A 10 -11.56 53.09 -4.62
C LEU A 10 -10.65 53.76 -3.59
N ALA A 11 -9.52 53.13 -3.30
CA ALA A 11 -8.35 53.82 -2.80
C ALA A 11 -7.13 53.32 -3.57
N LEU A 12 -6.69 54.16 -4.44
CA LEU A 12 -5.48 54.12 -5.22
C LEU A 12 -4.33 54.50 -4.27
N CYS A 13 -3.32 53.66 -4.10
CA CYS A 13 -2.02 54.09 -3.59
C CYS A 13 -0.88 53.34 -4.27
N ALA A 14 0.02 54.13 -4.73
CA ALA A 14 1.11 53.91 -5.64
C ALA A 14 2.26 53.06 -5.04
N THR A 15 2.89 52.31 -5.95
CA THR A 15 4.32 52.07 -6.16
C THR A 15 5.31 52.12 -4.99
N VAL A 16 5.95 51.00 -4.67
CA VAL A 16 7.42 50.92 -4.52
C VAL A 16 7.92 49.59 -5.04
N ALA A 17 8.67 49.65 -6.13
CA ALA A 17 9.46 48.53 -6.63
C ALA A 17 10.71 48.37 -5.76
N ILE A 18 10.81 47.26 -5.02
CA ILE A 18 12.08 46.84 -4.42
C ILE A 18 12.49 45.55 -5.11
N MET A 19 13.42 45.67 -6.04
CA MET A 19 14.17 44.57 -6.60
C MET A 19 15.10 44.01 -5.50
N SER A 20 14.70 42.94 -4.87
CA SER A 20 15.61 42.11 -4.07
C SER A 20 15.86 40.83 -4.81
N GLY A 21 17.04 40.70 -5.36
CA GLY A 21 17.53 39.53 -6.08
C GLY A 21 17.56 38.31 -5.14
N CYS A 22 16.69 37.38 -5.37
CA CYS A 22 16.83 36.04 -4.82
C CYS A 22 17.94 35.30 -5.57
N ARG A 23 19.12 35.24 -4.93
CA ARG A 23 20.14 34.27 -5.29
C ARG A 23 19.54 32.88 -5.08
N SER A 24 19.24 32.19 -6.17
CA SER A 24 18.98 30.77 -6.16
C SER A 24 20.26 30.05 -5.75
N SER A 25 20.39 29.72 -4.47
CA SER A 25 21.34 28.71 -4.04
C SER A 25 20.84 27.37 -4.60
N ALA A 26 21.44 26.92 -5.69
CA ALA A 26 21.31 25.56 -6.17
C ALA A 26 21.80 24.63 -5.05
N ALA A 27 20.88 24.07 -4.30
CA ALA A 27 21.17 22.99 -3.40
C ALA A 27 21.66 21.81 -4.25
N LYS A 28 22.96 21.56 -4.19
CA LYS A 28 23.62 20.40 -4.77
C LYS A 28 22.97 19.15 -4.19
N ALA A 29 22.25 18.39 -5.02
CA ALA A 29 21.71 17.10 -4.67
C ALA A 29 22.82 16.24 -4.07
N PRO A 30 22.59 15.55 -2.95
CA PRO A 30 23.56 14.61 -2.42
C PRO A 30 23.72 13.45 -3.40
N THR A 31 24.93 13.32 -3.92
CA THR A 31 25.38 12.14 -4.69
C THR A 31 25.24 10.92 -3.78
N PRO A 32 24.56 9.86 -4.17
CA PRO A 32 24.59 8.62 -3.40
C PRO A 32 25.97 8.00 -3.54
N ALA A 33 26.83 8.23 -2.56
CA ALA A 33 28.09 7.50 -2.41
C ALA A 33 27.82 6.20 -1.68
N GLY A 34 28.30 5.11 -2.24
CA GLY A 34 28.52 3.88 -1.50
C GLY A 34 27.80 2.66 -2.06
N ALA A 35 28.50 1.92 -2.92
CA ALA A 35 28.29 0.49 -3.10
C ALA A 35 28.57 -0.19 -1.73
N GLY A 36 27.53 -0.49 -0.99
CA GLY A 36 27.56 -1.29 0.22
C GLY A 36 26.30 -2.12 0.23
N THR A 37 26.46 -3.46 0.26
CA THR A 37 25.44 -4.49 0.53
C THR A 37 24.04 -4.05 0.19
N ALA A 38 23.42 -4.58 -0.86
CA ALA A 38 22.08 -4.22 -1.27
C ALA A 38 21.14 -4.28 -0.06
N ALA A 39 21.01 -3.16 0.65
CA ALA A 39 20.02 -3.00 1.70
C ALA A 39 18.69 -3.29 1.05
N ARG A 40 17.99 -4.32 1.51
CA ARG A 40 16.66 -4.67 1.02
C ARG A 40 15.80 -3.42 1.12
N VAL A 41 15.45 -2.86 -0.03
CA VAL A 41 14.59 -1.67 -0.09
C VAL A 41 13.21 -2.10 0.39
N VAL A 42 12.86 -1.70 1.61
CA VAL A 42 11.52 -1.95 2.15
C VAL A 42 10.54 -1.03 1.43
N PRO A 43 9.46 -1.56 0.86
CA PRO A 43 8.46 -0.73 0.17
C PRO A 43 7.90 0.37 1.08
N ALA A 44 7.68 1.56 0.55
CA ALA A 44 7.23 2.73 1.32
C ALA A 44 5.90 2.51 2.07
N ALA A 45 5.05 1.63 1.57
CA ALA A 45 3.79 1.26 2.21
C ALA A 45 3.96 0.30 3.41
N VAL A 46 5.15 -0.31 3.60
CA VAL A 46 5.43 -1.21 4.72
C VAL A 46 5.85 -0.38 5.94
N THR A 47 4.87 0.27 6.55
CA THR A 47 5.03 1.10 7.77
C THR A 47 4.47 0.38 8.99
N PRO A 48 4.90 0.71 10.21
CA PRO A 48 4.34 0.11 11.42
C PRO A 48 2.82 0.25 11.53
N SER A 49 2.27 1.39 11.12
CA SER A 49 0.82 1.64 11.13
C SER A 49 0.08 0.76 10.13
N ASN A 50 0.59 0.62 8.90
CA ASN A 50 -0.02 -0.25 7.90
C ASN A 50 0.10 -1.73 8.29
N ILE A 51 1.22 -2.14 8.86
CA ILE A 51 1.40 -3.51 9.37
C ILE A 51 0.37 -3.82 10.46
N ALA A 52 0.19 -2.93 11.44
CA ALA A 52 -0.78 -3.12 12.53
C ALA A 52 -2.23 -3.15 12.01
N LEU A 53 -2.58 -2.25 11.09
CA LEU A 53 -3.90 -2.26 10.44
C LEU A 53 -4.10 -3.53 9.62
N GLY A 54 -3.11 -3.95 8.85
CA GLY A 54 -3.15 -5.16 8.05
C GLY A 54 -3.28 -6.43 8.89
N ASP A 55 -2.53 -6.52 9.99
CA ASP A 55 -2.65 -7.59 10.98
C ASP A 55 -4.09 -7.68 11.52
N SER A 56 -4.65 -6.55 11.94
CA SER A 56 -6.03 -6.49 12.43
C SER A 56 -7.04 -6.94 11.37
N ILE A 57 -6.94 -6.44 10.14
CA ILE A 57 -7.85 -6.81 9.04
C ILE A 57 -7.71 -8.30 8.72
N PHE A 58 -6.49 -8.82 8.67
CA PHE A 58 -6.20 -10.20 8.32
C PHE A 58 -6.75 -11.17 9.38
N ASN A 59 -6.41 -10.95 10.66
CA ASN A 59 -6.69 -11.85 11.76
C ASN A 59 -8.10 -11.70 12.37
N ASN A 60 -8.83 -10.62 12.06
CA ASN A 60 -10.23 -10.47 12.46
C ASN A 60 -11.20 -10.57 11.26
N GLY A 61 -10.65 -10.60 10.03
CA GLY A 61 -11.40 -10.70 8.80
C GLY A 61 -11.48 -12.14 8.24
N SER A 62 -11.93 -12.24 7.00
CA SER A 62 -12.08 -13.53 6.31
C SER A 62 -10.77 -14.18 5.84
N CYS A 63 -9.65 -13.42 5.83
CA CYS A 63 -8.36 -13.93 5.34
C CYS A 63 -7.88 -15.14 6.14
N GLN A 64 -7.95 -15.05 7.48
CA GLN A 64 -7.53 -16.12 8.38
C GLN A 64 -8.33 -17.42 8.20
N ASN A 65 -9.59 -17.35 7.71
CA ASN A 65 -10.42 -18.54 7.52
C ASN A 65 -9.85 -19.48 6.46
N CYS A 66 -9.08 -18.95 5.53
CA CYS A 66 -8.41 -19.72 4.49
C CYS A 66 -6.91 -19.89 4.76
N HIS A 67 -6.23 -18.81 5.15
CA HIS A 67 -4.77 -18.79 5.34
C HIS A 67 -4.33 -19.13 6.78
N GLY A 68 -5.25 -19.40 7.69
CA GLY A 68 -4.95 -19.59 9.10
C GLY A 68 -4.61 -18.27 9.81
N LYS A 69 -4.81 -18.24 11.12
CA LYS A 69 -4.45 -17.10 11.95
C LYS A 69 -2.93 -16.86 11.85
N GLY A 70 -2.54 -15.60 11.64
CA GLY A 70 -1.13 -15.27 11.43
C GLY A 70 -0.56 -15.76 10.10
N GLY A 71 -1.38 -16.23 9.17
CA GLY A 71 -0.91 -16.67 7.85
C GLY A 71 -0.18 -18.01 7.83
N VAL A 72 -0.40 -18.87 8.82
CA VAL A 72 0.28 -20.18 8.94
C VAL A 72 -0.16 -21.21 7.90
N GLY A 73 -1.19 -20.88 7.12
CA GLY A 73 -1.81 -21.81 6.17
C GLY A 73 -2.89 -22.66 6.79
N ALA A 74 -3.73 -23.23 5.93
CA ALA A 74 -4.77 -24.18 6.27
C ALA A 74 -5.10 -25.06 5.06
N ALA A 75 -6.09 -25.93 5.17
CA ALA A 75 -6.51 -26.81 4.07
C ALA A 75 -6.91 -26.03 2.81
N ASN A 76 -7.50 -24.83 2.95
CA ASN A 76 -8.03 -24.04 1.84
C ASN A 76 -7.01 -23.13 1.16
N ALA A 77 -5.92 -22.74 1.84
CA ALA A 77 -4.92 -21.82 1.29
C ALA A 77 -3.53 -22.07 1.89
N PRO A 78 -2.44 -21.72 1.16
CA PRO A 78 -1.08 -21.95 1.63
C PRO A 78 -0.72 -21.04 2.81
N ALA A 79 0.36 -21.41 3.52
CA ALA A 79 1.05 -20.52 4.42
C ALA A 79 1.59 -19.30 3.67
N LEU A 80 1.67 -18.18 4.38
CA LEU A 80 2.13 -16.89 3.82
C LEU A 80 3.55 -16.55 4.31
N ASP A 81 4.36 -17.56 4.61
CA ASP A 81 5.75 -17.43 5.05
C ASP A 81 6.77 -17.39 3.89
N GLY A 82 6.30 -17.38 2.67
CA GLY A 82 7.11 -17.34 1.45
C GLY A 82 7.68 -18.69 1.01
N LYS A 83 7.60 -19.75 1.81
CA LYS A 83 8.25 -21.03 1.51
C LYS A 83 7.48 -21.90 0.51
N ALA A 84 6.16 -21.78 0.48
CA ALA A 84 5.28 -22.64 -0.34
C ALA A 84 4.48 -21.85 -1.39
N TRP A 85 5.03 -20.74 -1.89
CA TRP A 85 4.34 -19.91 -2.86
C TRP A 85 4.52 -20.44 -4.27
N VAL A 86 3.42 -20.88 -4.86
CA VAL A 86 3.35 -21.27 -6.27
C VAL A 86 2.56 -20.28 -7.12
N GLN A 87 1.77 -19.43 -6.47
CA GLN A 87 0.94 -18.43 -7.14
C GLN A 87 1.74 -17.16 -7.46
N LEU A 88 2.60 -16.73 -6.56
CA LEU A 88 3.51 -15.59 -6.75
C LEU A 88 4.87 -16.07 -7.26
N LYS A 89 5.62 -15.20 -7.93
CA LYS A 89 6.96 -15.49 -8.45
C LYS A 89 8.06 -15.11 -7.47
N THR A 90 7.96 -13.89 -6.93
CA THR A 90 9.00 -13.29 -6.09
C THR A 90 8.52 -13.03 -4.67
N GLY A 91 7.21 -12.92 -4.47
CA GLY A 91 6.64 -12.45 -3.21
C GLY A 91 6.87 -10.97 -2.97
N SER A 92 7.10 -10.18 -4.03
CA SER A 92 7.24 -8.73 -3.90
C SER A 92 5.96 -8.11 -3.34
N PHE A 93 6.10 -6.92 -2.78
CA PHE A 93 4.95 -6.19 -2.23
C PHE A 93 3.87 -5.97 -3.29
N GLU A 94 4.27 -5.63 -4.50
CA GLU A 94 3.39 -5.39 -5.64
C GLU A 94 2.65 -6.65 -6.08
N GLU A 95 3.33 -7.80 -6.07
CA GLU A 95 2.68 -9.10 -6.35
C GLU A 95 1.64 -9.43 -5.28
N ILE A 96 1.94 -9.15 -4.00
CA ILE A 96 1.00 -9.37 -2.90
C ILE A 96 -0.20 -8.43 -3.03
N VAL A 97 0.00 -7.15 -3.29
CA VAL A 97 -1.08 -6.18 -3.57
C VAL A 97 -1.92 -6.65 -4.75
N GLY A 98 -1.29 -7.05 -5.84
CA GLY A 98 -1.95 -7.53 -7.05
C GLY A 98 -2.86 -8.71 -6.79
N ILE A 99 -2.36 -9.75 -6.08
CA ILE A 99 -3.14 -10.95 -5.79
C ILE A 99 -4.30 -10.69 -4.82
N ILE A 100 -4.14 -9.79 -3.85
CA ILE A 100 -5.23 -9.39 -2.95
C ILE A 100 -6.31 -8.63 -3.73
N ASN A 101 -5.88 -7.74 -4.63
CA ASN A 101 -6.81 -6.95 -5.43
C ASN A 101 -7.62 -7.79 -6.43
N SER A 102 -6.97 -8.68 -7.17
CA SER A 102 -7.61 -9.48 -8.22
C SER A 102 -8.20 -10.80 -7.72
N GLY A 103 -7.73 -11.32 -6.58
CA GLY A 103 -8.03 -12.68 -6.15
C GLY A 103 -7.38 -13.74 -7.04
N VAL A 104 -7.78 -14.98 -6.85
CA VAL A 104 -7.37 -16.14 -7.66
C VAL A 104 -8.62 -16.96 -7.99
N PRO A 105 -9.14 -16.88 -9.22
CA PRO A 105 -10.23 -17.74 -9.67
C PRO A 105 -9.84 -19.21 -9.59
N ALA A 106 -10.82 -20.11 -9.42
CA ALA A 106 -10.56 -21.53 -9.22
C ALA A 106 -9.77 -22.16 -10.38
N ASP A 107 -10.04 -21.75 -11.63
CA ASP A 107 -9.35 -22.19 -12.85
C ASP A 107 -7.92 -21.63 -13.01
N LYS A 108 -7.50 -20.69 -12.17
CA LYS A 108 -6.18 -20.06 -12.16
C LYS A 108 -5.31 -20.46 -10.97
N ILE A 109 -5.80 -21.35 -10.13
CA ILE A 109 -5.03 -21.88 -9.00
C ILE A 109 -3.92 -22.79 -9.53
N LYS A 110 -2.65 -22.44 -9.20
CA LYS A 110 -1.48 -23.21 -9.62
C LYS A 110 -1.16 -24.38 -8.69
N ASP A 111 -1.57 -24.31 -7.43
CA ASP A 111 -1.34 -25.38 -6.47
C ASP A 111 -2.37 -26.50 -6.66
N PRO A 112 -1.97 -27.71 -7.12
CA PRO A 112 -2.88 -28.80 -7.40
C PRO A 112 -3.57 -29.35 -6.13
N LYS A 113 -3.04 -29.02 -4.96
CA LYS A 113 -3.62 -29.42 -3.66
C LYS A 113 -4.73 -28.47 -3.21
N ARG A 114 -5.01 -27.41 -3.95
CA ARG A 114 -5.95 -26.35 -3.59
C ARG A 114 -7.01 -26.21 -4.67
N THR A 115 -8.23 -26.10 -4.25
CA THR A 115 -9.38 -25.98 -5.18
C THR A 115 -10.23 -24.76 -4.90
N ARG A 116 -10.00 -24.09 -3.74
CA ARG A 116 -10.84 -22.97 -3.32
C ARG A 116 -10.29 -21.65 -3.87
N ALA A 117 -11.13 -20.95 -4.62
CA ALA A 117 -10.81 -19.62 -5.12
C ALA A 117 -10.51 -18.62 -3.99
N MET A 118 -9.57 -17.73 -4.22
CA MET A 118 -9.37 -16.54 -3.39
C MET A 118 -10.21 -15.40 -3.95
N GLY A 119 -11.14 -14.89 -3.16
CA GLY A 119 -11.98 -13.76 -3.58
C GLY A 119 -11.17 -12.46 -3.73
N ALA A 120 -11.42 -11.74 -4.81
CA ALA A 120 -10.85 -10.40 -5.01
C ALA A 120 -11.17 -9.48 -3.83
N ARG A 121 -10.21 -8.63 -3.45
CA ARG A 121 -10.37 -7.62 -2.39
C ARG A 121 -10.88 -8.22 -1.06
N GLY A 122 -10.40 -9.44 -0.74
CA GLY A 122 -10.84 -10.17 0.46
C GLY A 122 -12.27 -10.72 0.37
N GLY A 123 -12.80 -10.86 -0.84
CA GLY A 123 -14.14 -11.38 -1.08
C GLY A 123 -15.23 -10.49 -0.47
N ARG A 124 -16.02 -11.02 0.44
CA ARG A 124 -17.11 -10.26 1.11
C ARG A 124 -16.65 -9.05 1.91
N MET A 125 -15.35 -8.93 2.20
CA MET A 125 -14.81 -7.76 2.93
C MET A 125 -14.77 -6.52 2.04
N ALA A 126 -14.71 -6.68 0.72
CA ALA A 126 -14.67 -5.59 -0.27
C ALA A 126 -13.64 -4.50 0.10
N LEU A 127 -12.41 -4.92 0.43
CA LEU A 127 -11.35 -4.05 0.94
C LEU A 127 -11.13 -2.84 0.01
N THR A 128 -10.99 -1.66 0.61
CA THR A 128 -10.54 -0.44 -0.08
C THR A 128 -9.06 -0.53 -0.45
N ASP A 129 -8.58 0.31 -1.36
CA ASP A 129 -7.16 0.30 -1.76
C ASP A 129 -6.21 0.53 -0.58
N PRO A 130 -6.44 1.48 0.35
CA PRO A 130 -5.62 1.61 1.55
C PRO A 130 -5.60 0.35 2.42
N GLN A 131 -6.73 -0.33 2.55
CA GLN A 131 -6.82 -1.58 3.31
C GLN A 131 -6.06 -2.72 2.63
N ILE A 132 -6.08 -2.80 1.30
CA ILE A 132 -5.27 -3.76 0.53
C ILE A 132 -3.78 -3.50 0.77
N GLN A 133 -3.34 -2.23 0.72
CA GLN A 133 -1.96 -1.86 1.02
C GLN A 133 -1.55 -2.27 2.45
N ALA A 134 -2.44 -2.08 3.42
CA ALA A 134 -2.20 -2.46 4.80
C ALA A 134 -2.07 -3.99 4.96
N VAL A 135 -3.01 -4.76 4.39
CA VAL A 135 -2.95 -6.24 4.42
C VAL A 135 -1.70 -6.74 3.70
N ALA A 136 -1.35 -6.14 2.56
CA ALA A 136 -0.12 -6.49 1.84
C ALA A 136 1.13 -6.20 2.66
N ALA A 137 1.18 -5.07 3.40
CA ALA A 137 2.28 -4.73 4.30
C ALA A 137 2.45 -5.77 5.41
N TYR A 138 1.35 -6.20 6.02
CA TYR A 138 1.38 -7.27 7.01
C TYR A 138 1.89 -8.58 6.41
N VAL A 139 1.32 -9.06 5.29
CA VAL A 139 1.75 -10.30 4.62
C VAL A 139 3.21 -10.22 4.18
N TYR A 140 3.66 -9.06 3.68
CA TYR A 140 5.06 -8.85 3.32
C TYR A 140 6.01 -9.10 4.50
N THR A 141 5.64 -8.70 5.72
CA THR A 141 6.46 -8.96 6.91
C THR A 141 6.52 -10.45 7.30
N LEU A 142 5.50 -11.24 6.97
CA LEU A 142 5.52 -12.69 7.23
C LEU A 142 6.55 -13.41 6.38
N THR A 143 6.85 -12.89 5.20
CA THR A 143 7.72 -13.52 4.20
C THR A 143 9.14 -13.00 4.21
N HIS A 144 9.36 -11.84 4.83
CA HIS A 144 10.63 -11.11 4.79
C HIS A 144 11.22 -10.91 6.20
N LYS A 145 11.09 -11.90 7.04
CA LYS A 145 11.70 -11.95 8.39
C LYS A 145 13.23 -12.09 8.32
#